data_a12a3e3bccd320ada843c671e8889cf7
#
_entry.id   a12a3e3bccd320ada843c671e8889cf7
#
_cell.length_a   1.000
_cell.length_b   1.000
_cell.length_c   1.000
_cell.angle_alpha   90.00
_cell.angle_beta   90.00
_cell.angle_gamma   90.00
#
_symmetry.space_group_name_H-M   'P 1'
#
loop_
_entity.id
_entity.type
_entity.pdbx_description
1 polymer ?
#
loop_
_entity_poly.entity_id
_entity_poly.type
_entity_poly.pdbx_seq_one_letter_code
_entity_poly.pdbx_strand_id
1 'polypeptide(L)'
;MLTLENAIELARPWAIKLFEEKILPFLINKGTDVFKKGRNVLKLRGLMSECLAKTRAQCSIINSLAFPNVLKKISDIYVPLTLSTLDSVDEKEYLVNRGDTFLKNFKNILIIDNAGMGKSTLMKKIVIDTIDHSELIPIYIELRTLTDTPIIEQINKLIGFDNINDSYSLKKIPFIYFFDGVDEIPFDIKNDLIKRIKTFSDEMVESKIIITSRPDQSLLELHSFNRFKIKPLNIEQSYNLIRLYDVNSSRIGGGLVLSNKL
;
A
#
# COMPACT_ATOMS: atom_id res chain seq x y z
N MET A 1 -13.78 11.98 17.42
CA MET A 1 -13.26 10.59 17.39
C MET A 1 -12.71 10.31 15.99
N LEU A 2 -11.53 9.71 15.85
CA LEU A 2 -10.97 9.38 14.56
C LEU A 2 -11.70 8.12 14.06
N THR A 3 -12.52 8.26 13.01
CA THR A 3 -13.16 7.14 12.32
C THR A 3 -12.61 7.05 10.91
N LEU A 4 -12.76 5.90 10.26
CA LEU A 4 -12.33 5.73 8.86
C LEU A 4 -13.11 6.70 7.94
N GLU A 5 -14.40 6.87 8.16
CA GLU A 5 -15.25 7.79 7.39
C GLU A 5 -14.76 9.24 7.50
N ASN A 6 -14.48 9.72 8.71
CA ASN A 6 -13.91 11.05 8.89
C ASN A 6 -12.54 11.21 8.23
N ALA A 7 -11.72 10.15 8.24
CA ALA A 7 -10.41 10.16 7.57
C ALA A 7 -10.56 10.22 6.04
N ILE A 8 -11.56 9.56 5.47
CA ILE A 8 -11.87 9.62 4.04
C ILE A 8 -12.32 11.04 3.67
N GLU A 9 -13.23 11.64 4.42
CA GLU A 9 -13.69 13.02 4.17
C GLU A 9 -12.54 14.02 4.20
N LEU A 10 -11.64 13.90 5.17
CA LEU A 10 -10.44 14.75 5.26
C LEU A 10 -9.46 14.52 4.10
N ALA A 11 -9.43 13.33 3.51
CA ALA A 11 -8.55 13.01 2.40
C ALA A 11 -9.11 13.44 1.02
N ARG A 12 -10.42 13.67 0.89
CA ARG A 12 -11.06 14.01 -0.40
C ARG A 12 -10.49 15.25 -1.09
N PRO A 13 -10.29 16.40 -0.42
CA PRO A 13 -9.71 17.57 -1.08
C PRO A 13 -8.33 17.31 -1.67
N TRP A 14 -7.49 16.56 -0.94
CA TRP A 14 -6.19 16.15 -1.41
C TRP A 14 -6.30 15.22 -2.64
N ALA A 15 -7.19 14.24 -2.61
CA ALA A 15 -7.38 13.28 -3.70
C ALA A 15 -7.86 13.97 -4.99
N ILE A 16 -8.77 14.94 -4.87
CA ILE A 16 -9.24 15.77 -5.99
C ILE A 16 -8.07 16.57 -6.57
N LYS A 17 -7.29 17.23 -5.72
CA LYS A 17 -6.12 18.00 -6.14
C LYS A 17 -5.10 17.11 -6.85
N LEU A 18 -4.81 15.93 -6.33
CA LEU A 18 -3.90 14.97 -6.96
C LEU A 18 -4.39 14.56 -8.36
N PHE A 19 -5.70 14.30 -8.50
CA PHE A 19 -6.28 13.99 -9.79
C PHE A 19 -6.09 15.14 -10.78
N GLU A 20 -6.41 16.35 -10.38
CA GLU A 20 -6.37 17.54 -11.26
C GLU A 20 -4.94 17.94 -11.64
N GLU A 21 -3.99 17.86 -10.71
CA GLU A 21 -2.62 18.32 -10.93
C GLU A 21 -1.69 17.27 -11.56
N LYS A 22 -1.93 15.97 -11.31
CA LYS A 22 -1.05 14.90 -11.80
C LYS A 22 -1.71 13.97 -12.81
N ILE A 23 -2.88 13.44 -12.48
CA ILE A 23 -3.51 12.37 -13.28
C ILE A 23 -4.13 12.96 -14.55
N LEU A 24 -4.91 14.00 -14.43
CA LEU A 24 -5.59 14.62 -15.56
C LEU A 24 -4.64 15.15 -16.64
N PRO A 25 -3.57 15.92 -16.32
CA PRO A 25 -2.59 16.35 -17.31
C PRO A 25 -1.87 15.18 -17.98
N PHE A 26 -1.55 14.12 -17.20
CA PHE A 26 -0.93 12.92 -17.74
C PHE A 26 -1.84 12.23 -18.77
N LEU A 27 -3.12 12.05 -18.46
CA LEU A 27 -4.11 11.47 -19.37
C LEU A 27 -4.28 12.31 -20.65
N ILE A 28 -4.31 13.64 -20.53
CA ILE A 28 -4.40 14.56 -21.66
C ILE A 28 -3.16 14.43 -22.56
N ASN A 29 -1.96 14.52 -21.99
CA ASN A 29 -0.69 14.54 -22.74
C ASN A 29 -0.42 13.21 -23.45
N LYS A 30 -0.85 12.07 -22.90
CA LYS A 30 -0.67 10.75 -23.51
C LYS A 30 -1.71 10.43 -24.58
N GLY A 31 -2.65 11.36 -24.88
CA GLY A 31 -3.65 11.20 -25.95
C GLY A 31 -4.56 10.00 -25.73
N THR A 32 -4.93 9.73 -24.49
CA THR A 32 -5.76 8.59 -24.15
C THR A 32 -7.17 8.77 -24.75
N ASP A 33 -7.76 7.70 -25.31
CA ASP A 33 -9.08 7.72 -25.95
C ASP A 33 -10.23 8.08 -24.98
N VAL A 34 -9.93 8.13 -23.67
CA VAL A 34 -10.83 8.60 -22.62
C VAL A 34 -11.37 9.99 -22.94
N PHE A 35 -10.56 10.88 -23.55
CA PHE A 35 -10.97 12.24 -23.91
C PHE A 35 -11.63 12.34 -25.29
N LYS A 36 -11.29 11.45 -26.24
CA LYS A 36 -11.86 11.48 -27.59
C LYS A 36 -13.34 11.17 -27.65
N LYS A 37 -13.88 10.46 -26.64
CA LYS A 37 -15.30 10.05 -26.60
C LYS A 37 -16.17 10.91 -25.69
N GLY A 38 -15.70 12.07 -25.22
CA GLY A 38 -16.52 12.97 -24.39
C GLY A 38 -17.03 12.33 -23.09
N ARG A 39 -16.52 11.16 -22.73
CA ARG A 39 -17.00 10.39 -21.59
C ARG A 39 -16.38 10.89 -20.30
N ASN A 40 -17.17 11.66 -19.62
CA ASN A 40 -17.24 11.74 -18.16
C ASN A 40 -15.90 11.84 -17.42
N VAL A 41 -15.04 12.81 -17.78
CA VAL A 41 -13.92 13.23 -16.94
C VAL A 41 -14.39 13.47 -15.50
N LEU A 42 -15.61 13.97 -15.33
CA LEU A 42 -16.23 14.16 -14.00
C LEU A 42 -16.48 12.84 -13.26
N LYS A 43 -16.95 11.80 -13.98
CA LYS A 43 -17.16 10.47 -13.38
C LYS A 43 -15.81 9.85 -12.98
N LEU A 44 -14.82 9.90 -13.89
CA LEU A 44 -13.47 9.41 -13.64
C LEU A 44 -12.82 10.15 -12.46
N ARG A 45 -12.92 11.49 -12.43
CA ARG A 45 -12.47 12.31 -11.31
C ARG A 45 -13.10 11.85 -10.00
N GLY A 46 -14.43 11.66 -9.98
CA GLY A 46 -15.15 11.24 -8.78
C GLY A 46 -14.67 9.90 -8.25
N LEU A 47 -14.66 8.86 -9.10
CA LEU A 47 -14.30 7.49 -8.69
C LEU A 47 -12.82 7.37 -8.32
N MET A 48 -11.93 7.96 -9.11
CA MET A 48 -10.50 7.92 -8.82
C MET A 48 -10.14 8.72 -7.56
N SER A 49 -10.76 9.89 -7.35
CA SER A 49 -10.56 10.66 -6.12
C SER A 49 -11.11 9.92 -4.90
N GLU A 50 -12.22 9.20 -5.03
CA GLU A 50 -12.75 8.36 -3.95
C GLU A 50 -11.79 7.20 -3.61
N CYS A 51 -11.27 6.51 -4.63
CA CYS A 51 -10.26 5.45 -4.45
C CYS A 51 -9.02 5.98 -3.73
N LEU A 52 -8.48 7.12 -4.16
CA LEU A 52 -7.29 7.73 -3.56
C LEU A 52 -7.55 8.23 -2.13
N ALA A 53 -8.73 8.79 -1.86
CA ALA A 53 -9.11 9.22 -0.52
C ALA A 53 -9.22 8.02 0.44
N LYS A 54 -9.81 6.91 -0.01
CA LYS A 54 -9.86 5.65 0.74
C LYS A 54 -8.46 5.10 1.00
N THR A 55 -7.61 5.04 -0.03
CA THR A 55 -6.21 4.60 0.10
C THR A 55 -5.47 5.41 1.17
N ARG A 56 -5.55 6.75 1.10
CA ARG A 56 -4.92 7.62 2.10
C ARG A 56 -5.49 7.38 3.51
N ALA A 57 -6.80 7.32 3.64
CA ALA A 57 -7.47 7.13 4.93
C ALA A 57 -7.10 5.79 5.57
N GLN A 58 -7.22 4.68 4.82
CA GLN A 58 -6.90 3.33 5.30
C GLN A 58 -5.44 3.18 5.72
N CYS A 59 -4.52 3.82 4.98
CA CYS A 59 -3.09 3.73 5.26
C CYS A 59 -2.62 4.73 6.33
N SER A 60 -3.37 5.81 6.57
CA SER A 60 -3.04 6.78 7.64
C SER A 60 -3.29 6.24 9.04
N ILE A 61 -4.12 5.19 9.16
CA ILE A 61 -4.63 4.71 10.44
C ILE A 61 -4.20 3.27 10.66
N ILE A 62 -3.74 2.99 11.87
CA ILE A 62 -3.43 1.63 12.32
C ILE A 62 -4.33 1.26 13.50
N ASN A 63 -4.87 0.06 13.43
CA ASN A 63 -5.44 -0.65 14.57
C ASN A 63 -4.41 -1.68 15.05
N SER A 64 -4.03 -1.62 16.31
CA SER A 64 -3.03 -2.53 16.89
C SER A 64 -3.71 -3.57 17.76
N LEU A 65 -3.23 -4.82 17.71
CA LEU A 65 -3.69 -5.89 18.61
C LEU A 65 -3.50 -5.53 20.09
N ALA A 66 -2.49 -4.73 20.42
CA ALA A 66 -2.25 -4.27 21.78
C ALA A 66 -3.29 -3.23 22.25
N PHE A 67 -3.93 -2.52 21.32
CA PHE A 67 -4.95 -1.49 21.60
C PHE A 67 -6.08 -1.57 20.56
N PRO A 68 -6.92 -2.61 20.60
CA PRO A 68 -7.87 -2.94 19.53
C PRO A 68 -8.95 -1.90 19.29
N ASN A 69 -9.20 -1.01 20.25
CA ASN A 69 -10.25 0.00 20.17
C ASN A 69 -9.73 1.42 19.94
N VAL A 70 -8.42 1.57 19.69
CA VAL A 70 -7.80 2.89 19.54
C VAL A 70 -7.16 3.00 18.16
N LEU A 71 -7.81 3.79 17.28
CA LEU A 71 -7.24 4.14 15.99
C LEU A 71 -6.12 5.17 16.18
N LYS A 72 -4.92 4.87 15.75
CA LYS A 72 -3.75 5.76 15.80
C LYS A 72 -3.28 6.12 14.41
N LYS A 73 -2.73 7.33 14.26
CA LYS A 73 -2.08 7.73 13.01
C LYS A 73 -0.75 6.99 12.91
N ILE A 74 -0.45 6.47 11.71
CA ILE A 74 0.80 5.78 11.45
C ILE A 74 2.02 6.67 11.70
N SER A 75 1.91 7.96 11.37
CA SER A 75 2.96 8.95 11.64
C SER A 75 3.38 9.06 13.11
N ASP A 76 2.46 8.76 14.02
CA ASP A 76 2.65 8.99 15.45
C ASP A 76 3.27 7.78 16.16
N ILE A 77 3.24 6.60 15.51
CA ILE A 77 3.65 5.33 16.13
C ILE A 77 4.65 4.52 15.29
N TYR A 78 5.02 5.00 14.10
CA TYR A 78 5.93 4.26 13.24
C TYR A 78 7.37 4.33 13.76
N VAL A 79 7.96 3.16 13.98
CA VAL A 79 9.39 2.99 14.18
C VAL A 79 9.98 2.46 12.88
N PRO A 80 11.06 3.09 12.34
CA PRO A 80 11.67 2.65 11.10
C PRO A 80 12.10 1.19 11.14
N LEU A 81 11.65 0.41 10.16
CA LEU A 81 11.97 -1.00 10.02
C LEU A 81 13.14 -1.19 9.06
N THR A 82 13.96 -2.19 9.31
CA THR A 82 15.04 -2.60 8.41
C THR A 82 14.59 -3.80 7.59
N LEU A 83 14.71 -3.69 6.28
CA LEU A 83 14.52 -4.79 5.32
C LEU A 83 15.87 -5.38 4.96
N SER A 84 15.95 -6.71 4.88
CA SER A 84 17.11 -7.41 4.33
C SER A 84 16.72 -8.24 3.12
N THR A 85 17.62 -8.34 2.14
CA THR A 85 17.42 -9.14 0.94
C THR A 85 17.42 -10.64 1.26
N LEU A 86 16.56 -11.41 0.56
CA LEU A 86 16.50 -12.87 0.70
C LEU A 86 17.29 -13.60 -0.38
N ASP A 87 17.45 -13.01 -1.56
CA ASP A 87 17.97 -13.70 -2.75
C ASP A 87 19.43 -13.37 -3.09
N SER A 88 20.13 -12.56 -2.28
CA SER A 88 21.52 -12.20 -2.54
C SER A 88 22.49 -13.00 -1.66
N VAL A 89 23.62 -13.42 -2.25
CA VAL A 89 24.73 -14.07 -1.51
C VAL A 89 25.22 -13.14 -0.39
N ASP A 90 25.26 -11.84 -0.68
CA ASP A 90 25.55 -10.80 0.33
C ASP A 90 24.24 -10.18 0.78
N GLU A 91 23.83 -10.43 2.02
CA GLU A 91 22.64 -9.84 2.63
C GLU A 91 22.81 -8.31 2.70
N LYS A 92 21.96 -7.59 1.93
CA LYS A 92 21.92 -6.13 1.97
C LYS A 92 20.77 -5.66 2.82
N GLU A 93 21.04 -4.64 3.63
CA GLU A 93 20.08 -4.06 4.55
C GLU A 93 19.64 -2.67 4.10
N TYR A 94 18.37 -2.40 4.26
CA TYR A 94 17.73 -1.13 3.91
C TYR A 94 16.88 -0.64 5.08
N LEU A 95 17.31 0.43 5.74
CA LEU A 95 16.51 1.08 6.75
C LEU A 95 15.43 1.92 6.08
N VAL A 96 14.16 1.59 6.30
CA VAL A 96 13.02 2.27 5.70
C VAL A 96 12.54 3.39 6.61
N ASN A 97 13.26 4.50 6.62
CA ASN A 97 12.81 5.75 7.24
C ASN A 97 11.74 6.43 6.38
N ARG A 98 11.97 6.44 5.06
CA ARG A 98 11.09 6.98 4.04
C ARG A 98 10.89 5.95 2.94
N GLY A 99 9.65 5.55 2.74
CA GLY A 99 9.29 4.51 1.76
C GLY A 99 9.55 4.92 0.32
N ASP A 100 9.33 6.20 -0.04
CA ASP A 100 9.59 6.72 -1.38
C ASP A 100 11.06 6.59 -1.79
N THR A 101 11.99 6.75 -0.86
CA THR A 101 13.43 6.58 -1.11
C THR A 101 13.78 5.12 -1.38
N PHE A 102 13.21 4.19 -0.60
CA PHE A 102 13.39 2.75 -0.82
C PHE A 102 12.87 2.32 -2.20
N LEU A 103 11.73 2.85 -2.61
CA LEU A 103 11.09 2.54 -3.89
C LEU A 103 11.91 2.94 -5.12
N LYS A 104 12.85 3.90 -5.01
CA LYS A 104 13.68 4.31 -6.15
C LYS A 104 14.53 3.16 -6.70
N ASN A 105 14.93 2.23 -5.83
CA ASN A 105 15.88 1.17 -6.14
C ASN A 105 15.23 -0.09 -6.74
N PHE A 106 13.91 -0.25 -6.59
CA PHE A 106 13.23 -1.51 -6.95
C PHE A 106 11.93 -1.23 -7.70
N LYS A 107 11.60 -2.13 -8.64
CA LYS A 107 10.35 -2.07 -9.40
C LYS A 107 9.28 -2.96 -8.77
N ASN A 108 9.57 -4.25 -8.62
CA ASN A 108 8.69 -5.25 -8.05
C ASN A 108 9.30 -5.77 -6.75
N ILE A 109 8.55 -5.67 -5.67
CA ILE A 109 8.99 -5.95 -4.31
C ILE A 109 8.06 -6.99 -3.69
N LEU A 110 8.63 -8.02 -3.08
CA LEU A 110 7.91 -9.02 -2.31
C LEU A 110 8.49 -9.06 -0.89
N ILE A 111 7.69 -8.68 0.09
CA ILE A 111 8.06 -8.70 1.52
C ILE A 111 7.48 -9.97 2.14
N ILE A 112 8.35 -10.90 2.52
CA ILE A 112 7.98 -12.20 3.07
C ILE A 112 8.42 -12.26 4.52
N ASP A 113 7.48 -12.45 5.45
CA ASP A 113 7.81 -12.63 6.84
C ASP A 113 6.66 -13.24 7.65
N ASN A 114 6.97 -13.69 8.86
CA ASN A 114 5.99 -14.25 9.78
C ASN A 114 4.93 -13.24 10.23
N ALA A 115 3.89 -13.73 10.89
CA ALA A 115 2.88 -12.87 11.51
C ALA A 115 3.53 -11.96 12.57
N GLY A 116 3.02 -10.73 12.71
CA GLY A 116 3.47 -9.79 13.74
C GLY A 116 4.74 -9.00 13.40
N MET A 117 5.45 -9.31 12.31
CA MET A 117 6.69 -8.62 11.92
C MET A 117 6.49 -7.18 11.40
N GLY A 118 5.26 -6.72 11.25
CA GLY A 118 4.96 -5.35 10.84
C GLY A 118 4.80 -5.15 9.33
N LYS A 119 4.59 -6.20 8.53
CA LYS A 119 4.42 -6.13 7.06
C LYS A 119 3.38 -5.09 6.64
N SER A 120 2.15 -5.19 7.15
CA SER A 120 1.07 -4.25 6.80
C SER A 120 1.33 -2.83 7.33
N THR A 121 2.00 -2.70 8.48
CA THR A 121 2.43 -1.40 9.01
C THR A 121 3.45 -0.75 8.08
N LEU A 122 4.46 -1.50 7.65
CA LEU A 122 5.47 -1.04 6.69
C LEU A 122 4.82 -0.67 5.35
N MET A 123 3.93 -1.53 4.84
CA MET A 123 3.19 -1.28 3.60
C MET A 123 2.43 0.05 3.68
N LYS A 124 1.64 0.26 4.72
CA LYS A 124 0.89 1.50 4.94
C LYS A 124 1.81 2.72 5.06
N LYS A 125 2.94 2.59 5.74
CA LYS A 125 3.94 3.67 5.83
C LYS A 125 4.49 4.03 4.45
N ILE A 126 4.85 3.05 3.63
CA ILE A 126 5.35 3.28 2.27
C ILE A 126 4.27 3.96 1.41
N VAL A 127 2.99 3.57 1.55
CA VAL A 127 1.88 4.25 0.86
C VAL A 127 1.81 5.72 1.23
N ILE A 128 1.83 6.05 2.52
CA ILE A 128 1.76 7.45 2.98
C ILE A 128 2.97 8.25 2.50
N ASP A 129 4.19 7.69 2.58
CA ASP A 129 5.38 8.36 2.07
C ASP A 129 5.33 8.58 0.55
N THR A 130 4.76 7.62 -0.19
CA THR A 130 4.52 7.76 -1.63
C THR A 130 3.57 8.90 -1.92
N ILE A 131 2.49 9.01 -1.15
CA ILE A 131 1.51 10.11 -1.26
C ILE A 131 2.17 11.46 -1.04
N ASP A 132 2.99 11.55 -0.01
CA ASP A 132 3.51 12.84 0.45
C ASP A 132 4.78 13.29 -0.31
N HIS A 133 5.55 12.35 -0.91
CA HIS A 133 6.90 12.62 -1.42
C HIS A 133 7.22 12.07 -2.82
N SER A 134 6.28 11.39 -3.48
CA SER A 134 6.52 10.74 -4.77
C SER A 134 5.60 11.26 -5.88
N GLU A 135 6.04 11.09 -7.13
CA GLU A 135 5.21 11.31 -8.31
C GLU A 135 4.35 10.09 -8.66
N LEU A 136 4.59 8.95 -8.02
CA LEU A 136 3.80 7.74 -8.23
C LEU A 136 2.41 7.88 -7.58
N ILE A 137 1.42 7.27 -8.20
CA ILE A 137 0.03 7.28 -7.75
C ILE A 137 -0.25 5.96 -7.03
N PRO A 138 -0.44 5.96 -5.69
CA PRO A 138 -0.60 4.74 -4.93
C PRO A 138 -2.03 4.18 -5.03
N ILE A 139 -2.12 2.87 -5.26
CA ILE A 139 -3.36 2.08 -5.18
C ILE A 139 -3.12 0.97 -4.15
N TYR A 140 -3.83 1.00 -3.03
CA TYR A 140 -3.71 0.00 -1.96
C TYR A 140 -4.89 -0.97 -1.99
N ILE A 141 -4.59 -2.26 -2.03
CA ILE A 141 -5.56 -3.35 -2.14
C ILE A 141 -5.24 -4.43 -1.10
N GLU A 142 -6.17 -4.68 -0.21
CA GLU A 142 -6.15 -5.87 0.63
C GLU A 142 -6.59 -7.06 -0.23
N LEU A 143 -5.69 -8.01 -0.46
CA LEU A 143 -5.93 -9.10 -1.42
C LEU A 143 -7.14 -9.97 -1.08
N ARG A 144 -7.48 -10.09 0.21
CA ARG A 144 -8.71 -10.78 0.66
C ARG A 144 -10.01 -10.19 0.12
N THR A 145 -9.96 -8.95 -0.42
CA THR A 145 -11.14 -8.29 -1.01
C THR A 145 -11.29 -8.55 -2.50
N LEU A 146 -10.30 -9.20 -3.13
CA LEU A 146 -10.35 -9.53 -4.55
C LEU A 146 -11.27 -10.73 -4.80
N THR A 147 -11.92 -10.70 -5.95
CA THR A 147 -12.81 -11.74 -6.47
C THR A 147 -12.12 -12.56 -7.55
N ASP A 148 -12.82 -13.54 -8.15
CA ASP A 148 -12.27 -14.41 -9.19
C ASP A 148 -12.09 -13.73 -10.56
N THR A 149 -12.51 -12.47 -10.69
CA THR A 149 -12.30 -11.71 -11.94
C THR A 149 -10.85 -11.28 -12.12
N PRO A 150 -10.37 -11.01 -13.35
CA PRO A 150 -9.02 -10.51 -13.60
C PRO A 150 -8.69 -9.27 -12.77
N ILE A 151 -7.47 -9.19 -12.23
CA ILE A 151 -7.04 -8.07 -11.37
C ILE A 151 -7.21 -6.73 -12.06
N ILE A 152 -6.88 -6.65 -13.35
CA ILE A 152 -7.01 -5.41 -14.13
C ILE A 152 -8.45 -4.92 -14.19
N GLU A 153 -9.42 -5.84 -14.29
CA GLU A 153 -10.83 -5.49 -14.31
C GLU A 153 -11.31 -4.96 -12.96
N GLN A 154 -10.85 -5.58 -11.87
CA GLN A 154 -11.17 -5.14 -10.52
C GLN A 154 -10.59 -3.75 -10.23
N ILE A 155 -9.34 -3.51 -10.65
CA ILE A 155 -8.70 -2.20 -10.55
C ILE A 155 -9.45 -1.18 -11.41
N ASN A 156 -9.79 -1.53 -12.65
CA ASN A 156 -10.56 -0.66 -13.55
C ASN A 156 -11.87 -0.23 -12.89
N LYS A 157 -12.60 -1.17 -12.32
CA LYS A 157 -13.85 -0.89 -11.60
C LYS A 157 -13.63 0.01 -10.39
N LEU A 158 -12.55 -0.24 -9.64
CA LEU A 158 -12.21 0.53 -8.44
C LEU A 158 -11.90 2.00 -8.76
N ILE A 159 -11.21 2.26 -9.85
CA ILE A 159 -10.76 3.60 -10.26
C ILE A 159 -11.64 4.25 -11.34
N GLY A 160 -12.68 3.56 -11.80
CA GLY A 160 -13.70 4.12 -12.69
C GLY A 160 -13.45 3.98 -14.20
N PHE A 161 -12.60 3.03 -14.60
CA PHE A 161 -12.38 2.68 -15.99
C PHE A 161 -13.29 1.51 -16.40
N ASP A 162 -14.49 1.79 -16.85
CA ASP A 162 -15.53 0.76 -17.09
C ASP A 162 -15.36 -0.07 -18.38
N ASN A 163 -14.34 0.19 -19.22
CA ASN A 163 -14.13 -0.50 -20.50
C ASN A 163 -12.72 -1.05 -20.68
N ILE A 164 -12.60 -2.22 -21.28
CA ILE A 164 -11.32 -2.90 -21.60
C ILE A 164 -10.40 -2.00 -22.44
N ASN A 165 -10.93 -1.15 -23.32
CA ASN A 165 -10.15 -0.19 -24.10
C ASN A 165 -9.49 0.91 -23.24
N ASP A 166 -10.03 1.17 -22.06
CA ASP A 166 -9.44 2.12 -21.11
C ASP A 166 -8.27 1.50 -20.34
N SER A 167 -8.21 0.15 -20.25
CA SER A 167 -7.11 -0.59 -19.61
C SER A 167 -5.74 -0.29 -20.22
N TYR A 168 -5.68 -0.05 -21.53
CA TYR A 168 -4.43 0.36 -22.19
C TYR A 168 -3.91 1.70 -21.66
N SER A 169 -4.80 2.59 -21.31
CA SER A 169 -4.45 3.90 -20.71
C SER A 169 -3.86 3.75 -19.32
N LEU A 170 -4.32 2.77 -18.53
CA LEU A 170 -3.79 2.49 -17.19
C LEU A 170 -2.35 2.01 -17.22
N LYS A 171 -1.95 1.22 -18.23
CA LYS A 171 -0.59 0.70 -18.37
C LYS A 171 0.47 1.80 -18.50
N LYS A 172 0.05 3.00 -18.89
CA LYS A 172 0.92 4.17 -19.09
C LYS A 172 0.98 5.10 -17.88
N ILE A 173 0.05 4.98 -16.94
CA ILE A 173 0.03 5.83 -15.74
C ILE A 173 1.05 5.29 -14.74
N PRO A 174 1.86 6.14 -14.11
CA PRO A 174 2.89 5.71 -13.16
C PRO A 174 2.26 5.33 -11.81
N PHE A 175 1.46 4.27 -11.80
CA PHE A 175 0.90 3.72 -10.58
C PHE A 175 1.94 2.95 -9.77
N ILE A 176 1.72 2.89 -8.47
CA ILE A 176 2.30 1.90 -7.60
C ILE A 176 1.18 1.13 -6.91
N TYR A 177 1.17 -0.17 -7.14
CA TYR A 177 0.17 -1.08 -6.58
C TYR A 177 0.71 -1.74 -5.33
N PHE A 178 -0.06 -1.67 -4.28
CA PHE A 178 0.23 -2.28 -2.99
C PHE A 178 -0.76 -3.42 -2.75
N PHE A 179 -0.29 -4.65 -2.86
CA PHE A 179 -1.06 -5.87 -2.62
C PHE A 179 -0.74 -6.44 -1.25
N ASP A 180 -1.59 -6.20 -0.27
CA ASP A 180 -1.36 -6.61 1.11
C ASP A 180 -2.04 -7.95 1.42
N GLY A 181 -1.27 -8.91 1.94
CA GLY A 181 -1.79 -10.13 2.54
C GLY A 181 -2.11 -11.29 1.58
N VAL A 182 -1.16 -11.78 0.77
CA VAL A 182 -1.34 -13.03 0.00
C VAL A 182 -1.68 -14.22 0.89
N ASP A 183 -1.16 -14.23 2.12
CA ASP A 183 -1.42 -15.29 3.10
C ASP A 183 -2.86 -15.29 3.64
N GLU A 184 -3.61 -14.21 3.49
CA GLU A 184 -5.01 -14.10 3.89
C GLU A 184 -5.99 -14.70 2.86
N ILE A 185 -5.47 -15.12 1.69
CA ILE A 185 -6.27 -15.73 0.62
C ILE A 185 -6.51 -17.19 0.91
N PRO A 186 -7.74 -17.73 0.68
CA PRO A 186 -8.03 -19.14 0.75
C PRO A 186 -7.09 -19.97 -0.14
N PHE A 187 -6.70 -21.16 0.36
CA PHE A 187 -5.67 -21.98 -0.28
C PHE A 187 -6.04 -22.42 -1.69
N ASP A 188 -7.31 -22.72 -1.93
CA ASP A 188 -7.87 -23.18 -3.21
C ASP A 188 -7.74 -22.19 -4.35
N ILE A 189 -7.82 -20.88 -4.05
CA ILE A 189 -7.73 -19.80 -5.07
C ILE A 189 -6.37 -19.10 -5.08
N LYS A 190 -5.52 -19.33 -4.07
CA LYS A 190 -4.24 -18.61 -3.88
C LYS A 190 -3.31 -18.76 -5.09
N ASN A 191 -3.09 -19.95 -5.56
CA ASN A 191 -2.18 -20.23 -6.69
C ASN A 191 -2.63 -19.52 -7.97
N ASP A 192 -3.94 -19.51 -8.23
CA ASP A 192 -4.50 -18.82 -9.38
C ASP A 192 -4.34 -17.29 -9.22
N LEU A 193 -4.61 -16.76 -8.04
CA LEU A 193 -4.42 -15.33 -7.77
C LEU A 193 -2.95 -14.90 -7.97
N ILE A 194 -1.98 -15.68 -7.51
CA ILE A 194 -0.56 -15.38 -7.70
C ILE A 194 -0.19 -15.36 -9.18
N LYS A 195 -0.68 -16.31 -9.98
CA LYS A 195 -0.48 -16.30 -11.45
C LYS A 195 -1.09 -15.04 -12.07
N ARG A 196 -2.29 -14.64 -11.64
CA ARG A 196 -2.94 -13.40 -12.10
C ARG A 196 -2.15 -12.16 -11.70
N ILE A 197 -1.57 -12.12 -10.49
CA ILE A 197 -0.69 -11.02 -10.06
C ILE A 197 0.58 -10.98 -10.92
N LYS A 198 1.17 -12.14 -11.23
CA LYS A 198 2.33 -12.22 -12.13
C LYS A 198 2.00 -11.65 -13.52
N THR A 199 0.93 -12.14 -14.13
CA THR A 199 0.47 -11.63 -15.44
C THR A 199 0.23 -10.13 -15.39
N PHE A 200 -0.43 -9.64 -14.35
CA PHE A 200 -0.65 -8.21 -14.13
C PHE A 200 0.68 -7.44 -14.04
N SER A 201 1.68 -7.98 -13.31
CA SER A 201 2.99 -7.32 -13.18
C SER A 201 3.75 -7.24 -14.49
N ASP A 202 3.63 -8.27 -15.33
CA ASP A 202 4.27 -8.32 -16.65
C ASP A 202 3.61 -7.32 -17.62
N GLU A 203 2.31 -7.07 -17.48
CA GLU A 203 1.58 -6.10 -18.28
C GLU A 203 1.79 -4.65 -17.86
N MET A 204 2.02 -4.39 -16.56
CA MET A 204 2.15 -3.04 -15.97
C MET A 204 3.60 -2.54 -16.01
N VAL A 205 4.15 -2.32 -17.22
CA VAL A 205 5.57 -2.01 -17.42
C VAL A 205 5.99 -0.71 -16.74
N GLU A 206 5.16 0.32 -16.76
CA GLU A 206 5.45 1.64 -16.17
C GLU A 206 5.16 1.73 -14.66
N SER A 207 4.47 0.71 -14.12
CA SER A 207 4.04 0.70 -12.72
C SER A 207 5.03 -0.07 -11.83
N LYS A 208 4.94 0.20 -10.52
CA LYS A 208 5.63 -0.57 -9.49
C LYS A 208 4.62 -1.43 -8.73
N ILE A 209 5.08 -2.56 -8.21
CA ILE A 209 4.24 -3.48 -7.44
C ILE A 209 4.95 -3.88 -6.16
N ILE A 210 4.25 -3.75 -5.03
CA ILE A 210 4.70 -4.25 -3.74
C ILE A 210 3.69 -5.24 -3.22
N ILE A 211 4.18 -6.40 -2.77
CA ILE A 211 3.36 -7.49 -2.25
C ILE A 211 3.84 -7.85 -0.85
N THR A 212 2.92 -8.14 0.06
CA THR A 212 3.24 -8.75 1.35
C THR A 212 2.66 -10.14 1.48
N SER A 213 3.38 -11.04 2.14
CA SER A 213 2.92 -12.41 2.43
C SER A 213 3.63 -12.99 3.64
N ARG A 214 3.07 -14.06 4.20
CA ARG A 214 3.86 -15.03 4.98
C ARG A 214 4.60 -15.97 4.03
N PRO A 215 5.64 -16.70 4.52
CA PRO A 215 6.31 -17.72 3.72
C PRO A 215 5.32 -18.74 3.15
N ASP A 216 5.37 -18.94 1.83
CA ASP A 216 4.50 -19.85 1.11
C ASP A 216 5.21 -20.33 -0.17
N GLN A 217 5.07 -21.62 -0.52
CA GLN A 217 5.72 -22.16 -1.73
C GLN A 217 5.20 -21.54 -3.03
N SER A 218 3.94 -21.14 -3.05
CA SER A 218 3.33 -20.50 -4.22
C SER A 218 4.01 -19.19 -4.62
N LEU A 219 4.70 -18.52 -3.69
CA LEU A 219 5.44 -17.29 -3.96
C LEU A 219 6.65 -17.48 -4.89
N LEU A 220 7.06 -18.71 -5.16
CA LEU A 220 8.13 -19.03 -6.12
C LEU A 220 7.75 -18.60 -7.55
N GLU A 221 6.47 -18.53 -7.87
CA GLU A 221 5.98 -17.98 -9.15
C GLU A 221 6.35 -16.50 -9.37
N LEU A 222 6.57 -15.76 -8.28
CA LEU A 222 6.98 -14.34 -8.29
C LEU A 222 8.51 -14.18 -8.29
N HIS A 223 9.24 -15.02 -9.05
CA HIS A 223 10.70 -15.04 -9.10
C HIS A 223 11.34 -13.76 -9.64
N SER A 224 10.58 -12.95 -10.39
CA SER A 224 11.03 -11.64 -10.89
C SER A 224 10.96 -10.51 -9.85
N PHE A 225 10.41 -10.78 -8.67
CA PHE A 225 10.30 -9.80 -7.58
C PHE A 225 11.56 -9.82 -6.71
N ASN A 226 12.02 -8.64 -6.31
CA ASN A 226 13.06 -8.51 -5.30
C ASN A 226 12.46 -8.88 -3.93
N ARG A 227 13.04 -9.89 -3.29
CA ARG A 227 12.51 -10.47 -2.05
C ARG A 227 13.20 -9.90 -0.83
N PHE A 228 12.39 -9.54 0.16
CA PHE A 228 12.85 -8.97 1.42
C PHE A 228 12.18 -9.64 2.61
N LYS A 229 12.90 -9.67 3.73
CA LYS A 229 12.36 -9.95 5.07
C LYS A 229 12.55 -8.71 5.96
N ILE A 230 11.71 -8.59 6.99
CA ILE A 230 11.82 -7.53 8.00
C ILE A 230 12.75 -8.04 9.12
N LYS A 231 13.77 -7.28 9.45
CA LYS A 231 14.60 -7.59 10.62
C LYS A 231 13.81 -7.31 11.89
N PRO A 232 13.92 -8.19 12.91
CA PRO A 232 13.34 -7.91 14.21
C PRO A 232 13.81 -6.55 14.74
N LEU A 233 12.94 -5.87 15.46
CA LEU A 233 13.30 -4.64 16.16
C LEU A 233 14.44 -4.93 17.15
N ASN A 234 15.45 -4.08 17.16
CA ASN A 234 16.43 -4.12 18.23
C ASN A 234 15.83 -3.58 19.54
N ILE A 235 16.58 -3.69 20.64
CA ILE A 235 16.11 -3.29 21.97
C ILE A 235 15.68 -1.82 21.98
N GLU A 236 16.48 -0.93 21.42
CA GLU A 236 16.19 0.52 21.36
C GLU A 236 14.93 0.82 20.55
N GLN A 237 14.77 0.21 19.38
CA GLN A 237 13.57 0.33 18.55
C GLN A 237 12.32 -0.21 19.28
N SER A 238 12.45 -1.31 20.01
CA SER A 238 11.36 -1.90 20.81
C SER A 238 10.91 -0.96 21.93
N TYR A 239 11.85 -0.40 22.69
CA TYR A 239 11.53 0.61 23.71
C TYR A 239 10.91 1.87 23.12
N ASN A 240 11.41 2.33 21.98
CA ASN A 240 10.84 3.49 21.28
C ASN A 240 9.38 3.21 20.85
N LEU A 241 9.11 2.04 20.30
CA LEU A 241 7.77 1.63 19.92
C LEU A 241 6.82 1.64 21.12
N ILE A 242 7.22 1.02 22.23
CA ILE A 242 6.41 1.00 23.47
C ILE A 242 6.13 2.42 23.94
N ARG A 243 7.15 3.28 23.97
CA ARG A 243 7.05 4.68 24.39
C ARG A 243 6.07 5.47 23.50
N LEU A 244 6.13 5.30 22.18
CA LEU A 244 5.19 5.97 21.26
C LEU A 244 3.75 5.54 21.50
N TYR A 245 3.53 4.27 21.86
CA TYR A 245 2.20 3.79 22.23
C TYR A 245 1.74 4.37 23.57
N ASP A 246 2.61 4.48 24.57
CA ASP A 246 2.29 4.98 25.93
C ASP A 246 1.99 6.49 25.92
N VAL A 247 2.83 7.32 25.34
CA VAL A 247 2.61 8.77 25.22
C VAL A 247 1.30 9.10 24.50
N ASN A 248 0.94 8.32 23.48
CA ASN A 248 -0.30 8.51 22.77
C ASN A 248 -1.53 7.96 23.50
N SER A 249 -1.38 6.99 24.43
CA SER A 249 -2.46 6.49 25.28
C SER A 249 -2.83 7.47 26.38
N SER A 250 -1.86 8.16 26.97
CA SER A 250 -2.08 9.17 28.00
C SER A 250 -2.82 10.41 27.50
N ARG A 251 -2.71 10.75 26.21
CA ARG A 251 -3.47 11.84 25.58
C ARG A 251 -4.96 11.54 25.39
N ILE A 252 -5.38 10.28 25.50
CA ILE A 252 -6.76 9.82 25.24
C ILE A 252 -7.52 9.52 26.56
N GLY A 253 -6.93 9.79 27.72
CA GLY A 253 -7.64 9.71 29.00
C GLY A 253 -7.76 8.30 29.61
N GLY A 254 -6.86 7.41 29.32
CA GLY A 254 -6.83 6.04 29.88
C GLY A 254 -5.40 5.51 30.00
N GLY A 255 -4.55 6.21 30.74
CA GLY A 255 -3.14 5.85 30.87
C GLY A 255 -2.93 4.55 31.66
N LEU A 256 -2.63 3.47 30.99
CA LEU A 256 -1.85 2.37 31.55
C LEU A 256 -0.38 2.81 31.52
N VAL A 257 0.14 3.22 32.66
CA VAL A 257 1.56 3.54 32.85
C VAL A 257 2.34 2.22 32.75
N LEU A 258 2.80 1.88 31.56
CA LEU A 258 3.69 0.73 31.34
C LEU A 258 5.13 1.01 31.80
N SER A 259 5.47 2.27 32.09
CA SER A 259 6.84 2.71 32.43
C SER A 259 7.35 2.31 33.81
N ASN A 260 6.52 1.76 34.69
CA ASN A 260 6.90 1.45 36.09
C ASN A 260 7.04 -0.05 36.41
N LYS A 261 7.16 -0.92 35.41
CA LYS A 261 7.30 -2.38 35.64
C LYS A 261 8.37 -3.04 34.76
N LEU A 262 9.49 -2.38 34.54
CA LEU A 262 10.71 -3.02 34.02
C LEU A 262 11.89 -2.73 34.93
#